data_91b64051c15eb5aa7fed1c8debbde06d
#
_entry.id   91b64051c15eb5aa7fed1c8debbde06d
#
_cell.length_a   1.000
_cell.length_b   1.000
_cell.length_c   1.000
_cell.angle_alpha   90.00
_cell.angle_beta   90.00
_cell.angle_gamma   90.00
#
_symmetry.space_group_name_H-M   'P 1'
#
loop_
_entity.id
_entity.type
_entity.pdbx_description
1 polymer ?
#
loop_
_entity_poly.entity_id
_entity_poly.type
_entity_poly.pdbx_seq_one_letter_code
_entity_poly.pdbx_strand_id
1 'polypeptide(L)'
;MDFLSFIATVLFLSLSGVLMPGPVFATTIAEGQKNRSAGLLIATGHAIVEVPIILFLFFFGKLEMSTAVRATIGIAGGIVLLYFAFSALHEKKEQPLKGIFAGIALSSLNPYFIMWWLTVGFTLAIKASYFGIMGLVALIIFHEGCDFAWYGVVAYASNRGVRFKRVQRVLTAISFFLMVFFGVYFIYDGIKSMWG
;
A
#
# COMPACT_ATOMS: atom_id res chain seq x y z
N MET A 1 11.96 21.96 -2.40
CA MET A 1 10.95 21.56 -1.39
C MET A 1 11.62 21.60 -0.03
N ASP A 2 11.07 22.32 0.92
CA ASP A 2 11.54 22.34 2.30
C ASP A 2 11.07 21.06 3.05
N PHE A 3 11.62 20.85 4.26
CA PHE A 3 11.37 19.62 5.03
C PHE A 3 9.91 19.50 5.50
N LEU A 4 9.25 20.62 5.83
CA LEU A 4 7.85 20.61 6.25
C LEU A 4 6.92 20.24 5.09
N SER A 5 7.16 20.80 3.91
CA SER A 5 6.45 20.43 2.67
C SER A 5 6.68 18.94 2.31
N PHE A 6 7.87 18.39 2.61
CA PHE A 6 8.12 16.96 2.45
C PHE A 6 7.24 16.13 3.38
N ILE A 7 7.19 16.46 4.68
CA ILE A 7 6.33 15.76 5.65
C ILE A 7 4.86 15.83 5.23
N ALA A 8 4.37 17.00 4.83
CA ALA A 8 3.00 17.15 4.34
C ALA A 8 2.73 16.27 3.10
N THR A 9 3.71 16.18 2.20
CA THR A 9 3.63 15.29 1.02
C THR A 9 3.59 13.82 1.44
N VAL A 10 4.43 13.41 2.40
CA VAL A 10 4.40 12.04 2.95
C VAL A 10 3.02 11.73 3.50
N LEU A 11 2.50 12.55 4.40
CA LEU A 11 1.18 12.33 5.02
C LEU A 11 0.07 12.24 3.96
N PHE A 12 0.04 13.18 3.01
CA PHE A 12 -1.00 13.22 1.97
C PHE A 12 -0.96 12.00 1.06
N LEU A 13 0.24 11.62 0.58
CA LEU A 13 0.39 10.48 -0.31
C LEU A 13 0.20 9.15 0.43
N SER A 14 0.64 9.06 1.69
CA SER A 14 0.41 7.88 2.53
C SER A 14 -1.07 7.55 2.67
N LEU A 15 -1.92 8.57 2.86
CA LEU A 15 -3.37 8.36 2.93
C LEU A 15 -3.94 7.69 1.68
N SER A 16 -3.36 7.92 0.50
CA SER A 16 -3.81 7.26 -0.74
C SER A 16 -3.56 5.75 -0.74
N GLY A 17 -2.50 5.29 -0.06
CA GLY A 17 -2.20 3.87 0.13
C GLY A 17 -2.99 3.26 1.29
N VAL A 18 -2.89 3.89 2.45
CA VAL A 18 -3.43 3.40 3.73
C VAL A 18 -4.97 3.28 3.71
N LEU A 19 -5.66 4.24 3.10
CA LEU A 19 -7.13 4.23 3.01
C LEU A 19 -7.66 3.23 1.98
N MET A 20 -6.77 2.59 1.22
CA MET A 20 -7.18 1.68 0.17
C MET A 20 -7.80 0.41 0.76
N PRO A 21 -9.01 0.04 0.33
CA PRO A 21 -9.62 -1.19 0.78
C PRO A 21 -8.93 -2.38 0.13
N GLY A 22 -8.46 -3.27 0.95
CA GLY A 22 -7.79 -4.48 0.52
C GLY A 22 -7.99 -5.60 1.54
N PRO A 23 -7.30 -6.73 1.35
CA PRO A 23 -7.38 -7.85 2.29
C PRO A 23 -7.00 -7.46 3.72
N VAL A 24 -6.02 -6.57 3.90
CA VAL A 24 -5.59 -6.07 5.22
C VAL A 24 -6.73 -5.32 5.91
N PHE A 25 -7.40 -4.40 5.21
CA PHE A 25 -8.52 -3.65 5.73
C PHE A 25 -9.71 -4.57 6.11
N ALA A 26 -10.06 -5.50 5.22
CA ALA A 26 -11.16 -6.45 5.47
C ALA A 26 -10.87 -7.34 6.71
N THR A 27 -9.63 -7.83 6.84
CA THR A 27 -9.21 -8.62 8.00
C THR A 27 -9.19 -7.78 9.28
N THR A 28 -8.77 -6.52 9.19
CA THR A 28 -8.81 -5.59 10.33
C THR A 28 -10.23 -5.39 10.85
N ILE A 29 -11.23 -5.27 9.95
CA ILE A 29 -12.65 -5.22 10.35
C ILE A 29 -13.08 -6.51 11.03
N ALA A 30 -12.79 -7.66 10.43
CA ALA A 30 -13.23 -8.97 10.93
C ALA A 30 -12.63 -9.30 12.30
N GLU A 31 -11.33 -9.08 12.46
CA GLU A 31 -10.65 -9.31 13.75
C GLU A 31 -10.99 -8.23 14.78
N GLY A 32 -11.15 -6.98 14.32
CA GLY A 32 -11.54 -5.86 15.17
C GLY A 32 -12.85 -6.12 15.90
N GLN A 33 -13.82 -6.81 15.30
CA GLN A 33 -15.07 -7.19 15.97
C GLN A 33 -14.82 -8.05 17.24
N LYS A 34 -13.76 -8.83 17.26
CA LYS A 34 -13.40 -9.73 18.36
C LYS A 34 -12.36 -9.12 19.30
N ASN A 35 -11.45 -8.30 18.79
CA ASN A 35 -10.34 -7.69 19.52
C ASN A 35 -10.05 -6.27 19.04
N ARG A 36 -10.29 -5.29 19.92
CA ARG A 36 -10.06 -3.86 19.61
C ARG A 36 -8.62 -3.52 19.22
N SER A 37 -7.64 -4.31 19.66
CA SER A 37 -6.22 -4.11 19.40
C SER A 37 -5.73 -4.88 18.15
N ALA A 38 -6.60 -5.59 17.46
CA ALA A 38 -6.23 -6.39 16.29
C ALA A 38 -5.58 -5.52 15.19
N GLY A 39 -6.07 -4.29 15.00
CA GLY A 39 -5.51 -3.35 14.02
C GLY A 39 -4.06 -3.02 14.26
N LEU A 40 -3.65 -2.85 15.52
CA LEU A 40 -2.24 -2.58 15.86
C LEU A 40 -1.34 -3.80 15.57
N LEU A 41 -1.83 -5.01 15.83
CA LEU A 41 -1.09 -6.23 15.53
C LEU A 41 -0.94 -6.42 14.00
N ILE A 42 -2.01 -6.16 13.26
CA ILE A 42 -2.00 -6.24 11.79
C ILE A 42 -1.07 -5.16 11.22
N ALA A 43 -1.13 -3.91 11.72
CA ALA A 43 -0.21 -2.83 11.33
C ALA A 43 1.25 -3.20 11.61
N THR A 44 1.54 -3.84 12.74
CA THR A 44 2.90 -4.34 13.04
C THR A 44 3.36 -5.34 11.99
N GLY A 45 2.49 -6.29 11.60
CA GLY A 45 2.82 -7.24 10.52
C GLY A 45 3.00 -6.57 9.16
N HIS A 46 2.22 -5.52 8.87
CA HIS A 46 2.35 -4.70 7.68
C HIS A 46 3.71 -4.00 7.66
N ALA A 47 4.06 -3.31 8.74
CA ALA A 47 5.33 -2.61 8.90
C ALA A 47 6.56 -3.53 8.76
N ILE A 48 6.48 -4.79 9.22
CA ILE A 48 7.55 -5.79 9.04
C ILE A 48 7.87 -6.03 7.55
N VAL A 49 6.88 -5.93 6.67
CA VAL A 49 7.06 -6.05 5.22
C VAL A 49 7.45 -4.71 4.60
N GLU A 50 6.84 -3.63 5.05
CA GLU A 50 6.93 -2.31 4.45
C GLU A 50 8.26 -1.62 4.73
N VAL A 51 8.73 -1.63 5.98
CA VAL A 51 9.99 -0.98 6.36
C VAL A 51 11.20 -1.51 5.55
N PRO A 52 11.40 -2.82 5.34
CA PRO A 52 12.42 -3.31 4.43
C PRO A 52 12.32 -2.77 3.00
N ILE A 53 11.11 -2.60 2.47
CA ILE A 53 10.90 -2.01 1.14
C ILE A 53 11.30 -0.54 1.14
N ILE A 54 10.90 0.23 2.16
CA ILE A 54 11.31 1.64 2.32
C ILE A 54 12.83 1.76 2.33
N LEU A 55 13.50 0.95 3.14
CA LEU A 55 14.96 0.93 3.22
C LEU A 55 15.59 0.59 1.88
N PHE A 56 15.11 -0.45 1.22
CA PHE A 56 15.60 -0.85 -0.09
C PHE A 56 15.44 0.28 -1.11
N LEU A 57 14.27 0.88 -1.21
CA LEU A 57 14.02 1.98 -2.16
C LEU A 57 14.82 3.24 -1.82
N PHE A 58 15.02 3.54 -0.54
CA PHE A 58 15.81 4.69 -0.12
C PHE A 58 17.29 4.56 -0.50
N PHE A 59 17.89 3.40 -0.26
CA PHE A 59 19.32 3.19 -0.53
C PHE A 59 19.61 2.85 -2.00
N PHE A 60 18.71 2.13 -2.66
CA PHE A 60 18.95 1.61 -4.00
C PHE A 60 18.05 2.25 -5.08
N GLY A 61 17.05 3.05 -4.73
CA GLY A 61 16.12 3.65 -5.69
C GLY A 61 16.76 4.67 -6.64
N LYS A 62 17.97 5.15 -6.35
CA LYS A 62 18.74 6.03 -7.24
C LYS A 62 19.54 5.28 -8.32
N LEU A 63 19.58 3.94 -8.25
CA LEU A 63 20.26 3.18 -9.30
C LEU A 63 19.49 3.34 -10.62
N GLU A 64 20.22 3.70 -11.66
CA GLU A 64 19.65 3.81 -13.00
C GLU A 64 19.22 2.44 -13.49
N MET A 65 17.92 2.23 -13.59
CA MET A 65 17.38 1.05 -14.24
C MET A 65 17.32 1.28 -15.75
N SER A 66 17.75 0.28 -16.54
CA SER A 66 17.61 0.34 -17.99
C SER A 66 16.14 0.47 -18.40
N THR A 67 15.88 1.10 -19.55
CA THR A 67 14.53 1.25 -20.09
C THR A 67 13.81 -0.09 -20.21
N ALA A 68 14.53 -1.14 -20.64
CA ALA A 68 13.98 -2.48 -20.75
C ALA A 68 13.50 -3.04 -19.39
N VAL A 69 14.27 -2.83 -18.31
CA VAL A 69 13.90 -3.28 -16.96
C VAL A 69 12.66 -2.51 -16.48
N ARG A 70 12.61 -1.19 -16.66
CA ARG A 70 11.43 -0.37 -16.30
C ARG A 70 10.18 -0.82 -17.05
N ALA A 71 10.30 -1.02 -18.36
CA ALA A 71 9.21 -1.47 -19.22
C ALA A 71 8.69 -2.85 -18.78
N THR A 72 9.59 -3.80 -18.52
CA THR A 72 9.21 -5.15 -18.06
C THR A 72 8.48 -5.10 -16.73
N ILE A 73 8.98 -4.33 -15.75
CA ILE A 73 8.33 -4.16 -14.44
C ILE A 73 6.96 -3.50 -14.63
N GLY A 74 6.84 -2.46 -15.47
CA GLY A 74 5.59 -1.78 -15.74
C GLY A 74 4.55 -2.71 -16.35
N ILE A 75 4.91 -3.46 -17.39
CA ILE A 75 4.00 -4.41 -18.07
C ILE A 75 3.57 -5.53 -17.11
N ALA A 76 4.52 -6.17 -16.43
CA ALA A 76 4.23 -7.25 -15.49
C ALA A 76 3.35 -6.76 -14.34
N GLY A 77 3.70 -5.61 -13.75
CA GLY A 77 2.91 -4.98 -12.69
C GLY A 77 1.51 -4.58 -13.14
N GLY A 78 1.38 -4.04 -14.35
CA GLY A 78 0.08 -3.70 -14.93
C GLY A 78 -0.82 -4.93 -15.11
N ILE A 79 -0.29 -6.04 -15.62
CA ILE A 79 -1.02 -7.33 -15.76
C ILE A 79 -1.47 -7.83 -14.38
N VAL A 80 -0.59 -7.79 -13.40
CA VAL A 80 -0.90 -8.20 -12.02
C VAL A 80 -2.00 -7.31 -11.42
N LEU A 81 -1.95 -5.98 -11.61
CA LEU A 81 -3.00 -5.07 -11.14
C LEU A 81 -4.36 -5.40 -11.78
N LEU A 82 -4.42 -5.66 -13.09
CA LEU A 82 -5.65 -6.06 -13.76
C LEU A 82 -6.19 -7.38 -13.21
N TYR A 83 -5.34 -8.39 -13.07
CA TYR A 83 -5.74 -9.68 -12.48
C TYR A 83 -6.38 -9.50 -11.10
N PHE A 84 -5.79 -8.65 -10.25
CA PHE A 84 -6.33 -8.43 -8.90
C PHE A 84 -7.54 -7.50 -8.86
N ALA A 85 -7.66 -6.55 -9.78
CA ALA A 85 -8.88 -5.77 -9.93
C ALA A 85 -10.08 -6.70 -10.12
N PHE A 86 -9.98 -7.63 -11.06
CA PHE A 86 -11.06 -8.59 -11.32
C PHE A 86 -11.22 -9.63 -10.20
N SER A 87 -10.13 -10.06 -9.57
CA SER A 87 -10.20 -10.97 -8.42
C SER A 87 -10.88 -10.35 -7.20
N ALA A 88 -10.77 -9.01 -7.02
CA ALA A 88 -11.40 -8.30 -5.92
C ALA A 88 -12.93 -8.25 -6.00
N LEU A 89 -13.50 -8.51 -7.18
CA LEU A 89 -14.96 -8.60 -7.37
C LEU A 89 -15.55 -9.92 -6.86
N HIS A 90 -14.72 -10.92 -6.59
CA HIS A 90 -15.17 -12.21 -6.07
C HIS A 90 -15.04 -12.21 -4.55
N GLU A 91 -16.12 -12.54 -3.85
CA GLU A 91 -16.10 -12.68 -2.39
C GLU A 91 -15.06 -13.73 -1.97
N LYS A 92 -14.03 -13.29 -1.25
CA LYS A 92 -13.03 -14.22 -0.66
C LYS A 92 -13.53 -14.67 0.70
N LYS A 93 -13.45 -15.99 0.93
CA LYS A 93 -13.67 -16.59 2.25
C LYS A 93 -12.73 -15.96 3.28
N GLU A 94 -13.20 -15.89 4.53
CA GLU A 94 -12.39 -15.37 5.65
C GLU A 94 -11.00 -16.01 5.66
N GLN A 95 -9.97 -15.16 5.75
CA GLN A 95 -8.59 -15.61 5.83
C GLN A 95 -8.34 -16.21 7.22
N PRO A 96 -7.71 -17.38 7.33
CA PRO A 96 -7.44 -18.02 8.62
C PRO A 96 -6.34 -17.32 9.42
N LEU A 97 -5.59 -16.40 8.78
CA LEU A 97 -4.46 -15.68 9.37
C LEU A 97 -4.95 -14.54 10.26
N LYS A 98 -4.24 -14.31 11.38
CA LYS A 98 -4.61 -13.31 12.39
C LYS A 98 -3.41 -12.47 12.83
N GLY A 99 -3.70 -11.27 13.33
CA GLY A 99 -2.74 -10.39 13.95
C GLY A 99 -1.53 -10.09 13.04
N ILE A 100 -0.33 -10.21 13.59
CA ILE A 100 0.94 -9.94 12.89
C ILE A 100 1.08 -10.81 11.63
N PHE A 101 0.76 -12.11 11.70
CA PHE A 101 0.86 -12.99 10.54
C PHE A 101 -0.10 -12.62 9.41
N ALA A 102 -1.29 -12.12 9.74
CA ALA A 102 -2.21 -11.59 8.75
C ALA A 102 -1.61 -10.33 8.08
N GLY A 103 -1.06 -9.41 8.88
CA GLY A 103 -0.37 -8.22 8.36
C GLY A 103 0.74 -8.57 7.39
N ILE A 104 1.64 -9.49 7.77
CA ILE A 104 2.74 -9.94 6.90
C ILE A 104 2.21 -10.56 5.60
N ALA A 105 1.38 -11.59 5.69
CA ALA A 105 0.97 -12.36 4.52
C ALA A 105 0.12 -11.54 3.56
N LEU A 106 -0.84 -10.77 4.10
CA LEU A 106 -1.76 -9.99 3.28
C LEU A 106 -1.11 -8.76 2.65
N SER A 107 -0.01 -8.25 3.21
CA SER A 107 0.78 -7.19 2.60
C SER A 107 1.73 -7.75 1.55
N SER A 108 2.50 -8.79 1.89
CA SER A 108 3.47 -9.41 0.96
C SER A 108 2.81 -9.94 -0.32
N LEU A 109 1.57 -10.42 -0.22
CA LEU A 109 0.81 -10.98 -1.34
C LEU A 109 -0.17 -9.98 -1.96
N ASN A 110 -0.14 -8.71 -1.52
CA ASN A 110 -1.00 -7.67 -2.06
C ASN A 110 -0.29 -6.91 -3.19
N PRO A 111 -0.68 -7.12 -4.43
CA PRO A 111 -0.01 -6.47 -5.54
C PRO A 111 -0.30 -4.96 -5.60
N TYR A 112 -1.44 -4.50 -5.08
CA TYR A 112 -1.68 -3.07 -4.95
C TYR A 112 -0.63 -2.44 -4.02
N PHE A 113 -0.33 -3.06 -2.89
CA PHE A 113 0.72 -2.64 -1.98
C PHE A 113 2.09 -2.58 -2.69
N ILE A 114 2.44 -3.64 -3.41
CA ILE A 114 3.71 -3.70 -4.16
C ILE A 114 3.76 -2.60 -5.21
N MET A 115 2.70 -2.42 -6.00
CA MET A 115 2.65 -1.40 -7.05
C MET A 115 2.64 0.02 -6.49
N TRP A 116 1.98 0.26 -5.35
CA TRP A 116 2.02 1.55 -4.68
C TRP A 116 3.45 1.91 -4.27
N TRP A 117 4.20 0.94 -3.73
CA TRP A 117 5.62 1.13 -3.39
C TRP A 117 6.53 1.30 -4.60
N LEU A 118 6.28 0.61 -5.68
CA LEU A 118 7.04 0.77 -6.93
C LEU A 118 6.76 2.09 -7.66
N THR A 119 5.73 2.83 -7.27
CA THR A 119 5.31 4.09 -7.90
C THR A 119 5.36 5.27 -6.92
N VAL A 120 4.35 5.40 -6.10
CA VAL A 120 4.21 6.50 -5.13
C VAL A 120 5.28 6.41 -4.05
N GLY A 121 5.45 5.23 -3.46
CA GLY A 121 6.46 4.96 -2.43
C GLY A 121 7.89 5.18 -2.93
N PHE A 122 8.18 4.76 -4.17
CA PHE A 122 9.46 5.03 -4.83
C PHE A 122 9.73 6.54 -4.93
N THR A 123 8.73 7.31 -5.35
CA THR A 123 8.83 8.78 -5.40
C THR A 123 9.08 9.39 -4.03
N LEU A 124 8.41 8.89 -2.98
CA LEU A 124 8.63 9.33 -1.61
C LEU A 124 10.03 8.99 -1.11
N ALA A 125 10.53 7.79 -1.39
CA ALA A 125 11.88 7.36 -1.02
C ALA A 125 12.95 8.23 -1.67
N ILE A 126 12.80 8.57 -2.95
CA ILE A 126 13.69 9.52 -3.64
C ILE A 126 13.61 10.89 -2.99
N LYS A 127 12.43 11.43 -2.71
CA LYS A 127 12.28 12.72 -2.04
C LYS A 127 12.89 12.71 -0.64
N ALA A 128 12.71 11.63 0.12
CA ALA A 128 13.33 11.43 1.43
C ALA A 128 14.86 11.49 1.35
N SER A 129 15.47 10.90 0.31
CA SER A 129 16.92 10.86 0.15
C SER A 129 17.57 12.24 -0.04
N TYR A 130 16.82 13.27 -0.44
CA TYR A 130 17.34 14.67 -0.46
C TYR A 130 17.57 15.24 0.94
N PHE A 131 16.92 14.68 1.95
CA PHE A 131 17.07 15.06 3.37
C PHE A 131 17.95 14.05 4.15
N GLY A 132 18.60 13.10 3.46
CA GLY A 132 19.44 12.08 4.08
C GLY A 132 18.66 11.23 5.08
N ILE A 133 19.34 10.81 6.15
CA ILE A 133 18.74 9.93 7.18
C ILE A 133 17.53 10.58 7.86
N MET A 134 17.51 11.91 8.04
CA MET A 134 16.32 12.59 8.59
C MET A 134 15.09 12.39 7.71
N GLY A 135 15.26 12.43 6.39
CA GLY A 135 14.18 12.15 5.45
C GLY A 135 13.69 10.72 5.53
N LEU A 136 14.60 9.75 5.66
CA LEU A 136 14.24 8.34 5.86
C LEU A 136 13.44 8.13 7.15
N VAL A 137 13.94 8.65 8.27
CA VAL A 137 13.27 8.55 9.57
C VAL A 137 11.89 9.21 9.52
N ALA A 138 11.79 10.39 8.91
CA ALA A 138 10.51 11.08 8.74
C ALA A 138 9.55 10.26 7.85
N LEU A 139 10.03 9.71 6.73
CA LEU A 139 9.21 8.86 5.86
C LEU A 139 8.64 7.68 6.64
N ILE A 140 9.49 6.94 7.37
CA ILE A 140 9.04 5.78 8.15
C ILE A 140 8.04 6.21 9.23
N ILE A 141 8.36 7.20 10.05
CA ILE A 141 7.51 7.60 11.18
C ILE A 141 6.14 8.08 10.72
N PHE A 142 6.10 8.95 9.71
CA PHE A 142 4.83 9.55 9.28
C PHE A 142 4.01 8.59 8.42
N HIS A 143 4.64 7.74 7.61
CA HIS A 143 3.93 6.74 6.81
C HIS A 143 3.34 5.64 7.69
N GLU A 144 4.19 4.96 8.47
CA GLU A 144 3.74 3.92 9.40
C GLU A 144 2.74 4.47 10.43
N GLY A 145 2.95 5.72 10.87
CA GLY A 145 2.01 6.41 11.75
C GLY A 145 0.59 6.47 11.16
N CYS A 146 0.46 6.69 9.86
CA CYS A 146 -0.83 6.64 9.17
C CYS A 146 -1.44 5.22 9.19
N ASP A 147 -0.62 4.18 8.97
CA ASP A 147 -1.08 2.78 8.98
C ASP A 147 -1.54 2.35 10.37
N PHE A 148 -0.71 2.59 11.39
CA PHE A 148 -1.08 2.29 12.77
C PHE A 148 -2.33 3.05 13.22
N ALA A 149 -2.45 4.34 12.86
CA ALA A 149 -3.63 5.12 13.18
C ALA A 149 -4.88 4.57 12.48
N TRP A 150 -4.80 4.29 11.18
CA TRP A 150 -5.93 3.81 10.39
C TRP A 150 -6.41 2.43 10.85
N TYR A 151 -5.52 1.44 10.86
CA TYR A 151 -5.91 0.09 11.26
C TYR A 151 -6.33 0.01 12.73
N GLY A 152 -5.71 0.82 13.59
CA GLY A 152 -6.13 0.97 14.99
C GLY A 152 -7.55 1.51 15.12
N VAL A 153 -7.88 2.60 14.41
CA VAL A 153 -9.22 3.19 14.39
C VAL A 153 -10.25 2.22 13.81
N VAL A 154 -9.93 1.55 12.71
CA VAL A 154 -10.83 0.58 12.07
C VAL A 154 -11.15 -0.59 13.00
N ALA A 155 -10.14 -1.17 13.64
CA ALA A 155 -10.36 -2.27 14.59
C ALA A 155 -11.16 -1.83 15.80
N TYR A 156 -10.82 -0.68 16.39
CA TYR A 156 -11.55 -0.11 17.52
C TYR A 156 -13.01 0.17 17.18
N ALA A 157 -13.29 0.82 16.05
CA ALA A 157 -14.63 1.14 15.60
C ALA A 157 -15.44 -0.15 15.31
N SER A 158 -14.81 -1.16 14.69
CA SER A 158 -15.43 -2.47 14.45
C SER A 158 -15.81 -3.16 15.76
N ASN A 159 -14.96 -3.08 16.78
CA ASN A 159 -15.23 -3.62 18.11
C ASN A 159 -16.44 -2.92 18.78
N ARG A 160 -16.66 -1.64 18.50
CA ARG A 160 -17.81 -0.85 18.96
C ARG A 160 -19.09 -1.07 18.15
N GLY A 161 -19.10 -2.05 17.24
CA GLY A 161 -20.25 -2.41 16.43
C GLY A 161 -20.48 -1.55 15.19
N VAL A 162 -19.55 -0.70 14.81
CA VAL A 162 -19.62 0.04 13.56
C VAL A 162 -19.58 -0.93 12.39
N ARG A 163 -20.58 -0.84 11.51
CA ARG A 163 -20.71 -1.70 10.33
C ARG A 163 -20.17 -0.96 9.10
N PHE A 164 -19.06 -1.41 8.57
CA PHE A 164 -18.39 -0.81 7.42
C PHE A 164 -18.90 -1.31 6.06
N LYS A 165 -20.00 -2.10 5.97
CA LYS A 165 -20.47 -2.71 4.71
C LYS A 165 -20.64 -1.72 3.55
N ARG A 166 -21.16 -0.51 3.80
CA ARG A 166 -21.31 0.52 2.76
C ARG A 166 -19.95 1.11 2.38
N VAL A 167 -19.15 1.47 3.39
CA VAL A 167 -17.79 2.00 3.20
C VAL A 167 -16.95 0.99 2.44
N GLN A 168 -16.95 -0.27 2.85
CA GLN A 168 -16.20 -1.34 2.19
C GLN A 168 -16.59 -1.49 0.70
N ARG A 169 -17.89 -1.46 0.35
CA ARG A 169 -18.34 -1.52 -1.05
C ARG A 169 -17.86 -0.34 -1.88
N VAL A 170 -17.99 0.88 -1.36
CA VAL A 170 -17.54 2.09 -2.06
C VAL A 170 -16.02 2.04 -2.27
N LEU A 171 -15.29 1.71 -1.22
CA LEU A 171 -13.85 1.62 -1.28
C LEU A 171 -13.40 0.51 -2.25
N THR A 172 -14.02 -0.68 -2.24
CA THR A 172 -13.73 -1.76 -3.22
C THR A 172 -13.95 -1.29 -4.66
N ALA A 173 -15.04 -0.56 -4.91
CA ALA A 173 -15.29 0.00 -6.23
C ALA A 173 -14.20 1.00 -6.65
N ILE A 174 -13.83 1.92 -5.76
CA ILE A 174 -12.74 2.89 -6.02
C ILE A 174 -11.43 2.15 -6.31
N SER A 175 -11.07 1.16 -5.50
CA SER A 175 -9.86 0.34 -5.71
C SER A 175 -9.88 -0.38 -7.05
N PHE A 176 -11.01 -0.97 -7.41
CA PHE A 176 -11.17 -1.64 -8.70
C PHE A 176 -10.85 -0.68 -9.85
N PHE A 177 -11.48 0.49 -9.86
CA PHE A 177 -11.24 1.47 -10.93
C PHE A 177 -9.80 1.99 -10.94
N LEU A 178 -9.21 2.23 -9.78
CA LEU A 178 -7.80 2.66 -9.70
C LEU A 178 -6.84 1.57 -10.19
N MET A 179 -7.05 0.32 -9.78
CA MET A 179 -6.22 -0.80 -10.24
C MET A 179 -6.34 -1.01 -11.75
N VAL A 180 -7.55 -0.90 -12.31
CA VAL A 180 -7.75 -0.98 -13.77
C VAL A 180 -7.05 0.18 -14.47
N PHE A 181 -7.25 1.41 -13.98
CA PHE A 181 -6.61 2.60 -14.57
C PHE A 181 -5.09 2.49 -14.56
N PHE A 182 -4.48 2.22 -13.41
CA PHE A 182 -3.03 2.09 -13.31
C PHE A 182 -2.50 0.84 -14.03
N GLY A 183 -3.25 -0.26 -14.01
CA GLY A 183 -2.87 -1.47 -14.74
C GLY A 183 -2.75 -1.21 -16.25
N VAL A 184 -3.75 -0.57 -16.84
CA VAL A 184 -3.73 -0.17 -18.25
C VAL A 184 -2.63 0.86 -18.53
N TYR A 185 -2.50 1.87 -17.66
CA TYR A 185 -1.49 2.91 -17.80
C TYR A 185 -0.06 2.34 -17.79
N PHE A 186 0.26 1.44 -16.86
CA PHE A 186 1.60 0.84 -16.77
C PHE A 186 1.92 -0.07 -17.93
N ILE A 187 0.94 -0.83 -18.45
CA ILE A 187 1.12 -1.64 -19.66
C ILE A 187 1.39 -0.71 -20.85
N TYR A 188 0.58 0.34 -21.00
CA TYR A 188 0.76 1.31 -22.09
C TYR A 188 2.13 2.01 -22.03
N ASP A 189 2.51 2.53 -20.86
CA ASP A 189 3.79 3.22 -20.65
C ASP A 189 4.98 2.28 -20.86
N GLY A 190 4.89 1.05 -20.35
CA GLY A 190 5.90 0.02 -20.55
C GLY A 190 6.09 -0.33 -22.02
N ILE A 191 4.99 -0.55 -22.78
CA ILE A 191 5.05 -0.82 -24.22
C ILE A 191 5.64 0.39 -24.94
N LYS A 192 5.14 1.58 -24.68
CA LYS A 192 5.63 2.83 -25.32
C LYS A 192 7.13 3.02 -25.10
N SER A 193 7.64 2.78 -23.90
CA SER A 193 9.07 2.94 -23.59
C SER A 193 9.98 1.91 -24.25
N MET A 194 9.44 0.80 -24.75
CA MET A 194 10.20 -0.18 -25.52
C MET A 194 10.32 0.15 -27.02
N TRP A 195 9.43 1.04 -27.53
CA TRP A 195 9.36 1.39 -28.95
C TRP A 195 9.80 2.83 -29.25
N GLY A 196 10.06 3.63 -28.23
CA GLY A 196 10.53 5.03 -28.34
C GLY A 196 11.89 5.21 -27.74
#